data_47863db31bbaf62dd6e1bd2f857458cc
#
_entry.id   47863db31bbaf62dd6e1bd2f857458cc
#
_cell.length_a   1.000
_cell.length_b   1.000
_cell.length_c   1.000
_cell.angle_alpha   90.00
_cell.angle_beta   90.00
_cell.angle_gamma   90.00
#
_symmetry.space_group_name_H-M   'P 1'
#
loop_
_entity.id
_entity.type
_entity.pdbx_description
1 polymer ?
#
loop_
_entity_poly.entity_id
_entity_poly.type
_entity_poly.pdbx_seq_one_letter_code
_entity_poly.pdbx_strand_id
1 'polypeptide(L)'
;MDSNFEGLTVMVIDDSKTMRRTAETLLKKAGCEVITAIDGFDALAKIVDNNPDIIFVDIMMPRLDGYQTCALIKNNPNYADKPVIMLSSKDGLFDKARGRIVGSDEYLTKPFSKDELFEAISHYR
;
A
#
# COMPACT_ATOMS: atom_id res chain seq x y z
N MET A 1 -11.03 19.90 5.81
CA MET A 1 -9.97 19.61 6.79
C MET A 1 -8.67 19.32 6.07
N ASP A 2 -7.62 19.98 6.43
CA ASP A 2 -6.33 19.80 5.80
C ASP A 2 -5.63 18.58 6.36
N SER A 3 -5.25 17.67 5.46
CA SER A 3 -4.44 16.52 5.81
C SER A 3 -2.98 16.89 5.57
N ASN A 4 -2.17 16.77 6.59
CA ASN A 4 -0.75 17.05 6.49
C ASN A 4 0.04 15.83 6.94
N PHE A 5 0.67 15.19 5.98
CA PHE A 5 1.47 13.99 6.20
C PHE A 5 2.95 14.24 5.88
N GLU A 6 3.40 15.46 6.07
CA GLU A 6 4.80 15.81 5.82
C GLU A 6 5.76 14.91 6.58
N GLY A 7 6.81 14.50 5.90
CA GLY A 7 7.81 13.61 6.47
C GLY A 7 7.45 12.13 6.39
N LEU A 8 6.23 11.81 5.94
CA LEU A 8 5.79 10.43 5.80
C LEU A 8 6.17 9.91 4.43
N THR A 9 6.78 8.73 4.38
CA THR A 9 7.14 8.06 3.13
C THR A 9 6.16 6.93 2.88
N VAL A 10 5.49 6.96 1.73
CA VAL A 10 4.44 5.99 1.38
C VAL A 10 4.82 5.26 0.10
N MET A 11 4.77 3.93 0.12
CA MET A 11 4.98 3.12 -1.07
C MET A 11 3.63 2.68 -1.63
N VAL A 12 3.45 2.81 -2.94
CA VAL A 12 2.25 2.37 -3.64
C VAL A 12 2.65 1.34 -4.68
N ILE A 13 2.16 0.12 -4.52
CA ILE A 13 2.45 -1.01 -5.39
C ILE A 13 1.20 -1.36 -6.17
N ASP A 14 1.19 -1.10 -7.47
CA ASP A 14 0.03 -1.36 -8.33
C ASP A 14 0.53 -1.46 -9.76
N ASP A 15 0.07 -2.46 -10.50
CA ASP A 15 0.45 -2.64 -11.91
C ASP A 15 -0.28 -1.65 -12.84
N SER A 16 -1.33 -1.01 -12.36
CA SER A 16 -2.06 0.01 -13.12
C SER A 16 -1.36 1.36 -13.02
N LYS A 17 -0.88 1.85 -14.16
CA LYS A 17 -0.24 3.16 -14.24
C LYS A 17 -1.15 4.28 -13.79
N THR A 18 -2.43 4.22 -14.19
CA THR A 18 -3.42 5.22 -13.82
C THR A 18 -3.62 5.27 -12.32
N MET A 19 -3.76 4.11 -11.67
CA MET A 19 -3.95 4.02 -10.24
C MET A 19 -2.72 4.53 -9.49
N ARG A 20 -1.51 4.13 -9.93
CA ARG A 20 -0.28 4.63 -9.31
C ARG A 20 -0.19 6.15 -9.36
N ARG A 21 -0.50 6.74 -10.53
CA ARG A 21 -0.46 8.20 -10.70
C ARG A 21 -1.49 8.91 -9.84
N THR A 22 -2.70 8.36 -9.76
CA THR A 22 -3.76 8.94 -8.95
C THR A 22 -3.35 8.98 -7.48
N ALA A 23 -2.91 7.84 -6.95
CA ALA A 23 -2.47 7.75 -5.56
C ALA A 23 -1.26 8.66 -5.31
N GLU A 24 -0.28 8.64 -6.20
CA GLU A 24 0.92 9.47 -6.07
C GLU A 24 0.57 10.96 -6.02
N THR A 25 -0.31 11.41 -6.90
CA THR A 25 -0.71 12.82 -6.96
C THR A 25 -1.39 13.25 -5.66
N LEU A 26 -2.33 12.43 -5.17
CA LEU A 26 -3.04 12.74 -3.94
C LEU A 26 -2.10 12.78 -2.73
N LEU A 27 -1.21 11.81 -2.65
CA LEU A 27 -0.30 11.69 -1.51
C LEU A 27 0.76 12.79 -1.49
N LYS A 28 1.28 13.17 -2.66
CA LYS A 28 2.24 14.26 -2.75
C LYS A 28 1.62 15.60 -2.36
N LYS A 29 0.36 15.82 -2.73
CA LYS A 29 -0.36 17.03 -2.31
C LYS A 29 -0.54 17.10 -0.80
N ALA A 30 -0.60 15.96 -0.13
CA ALA A 30 -0.72 15.89 1.32
C ALA A 30 0.62 15.99 2.04
N GLY A 31 1.73 16.10 1.31
CA GLY A 31 3.06 16.26 1.87
C GLY A 31 3.89 14.99 1.95
N CYS A 32 3.36 13.86 1.49
CA CYS A 32 4.10 12.59 1.52
C CYS A 32 5.20 12.55 0.49
N GLU A 33 6.27 11.83 0.83
CA GLU A 33 7.17 11.31 -0.17
C GLU A 33 6.59 10.00 -0.69
N VAL A 34 6.54 9.82 -2.00
CA VAL A 34 5.88 8.66 -2.59
C VAL A 34 6.85 7.84 -3.42
N ILE A 35 6.88 6.54 -3.13
CA ILE A 35 7.64 5.57 -3.91
C ILE A 35 6.64 4.68 -4.60
N THR A 36 6.73 4.56 -5.93
CA THR A 36 5.84 3.69 -6.67
C THR A 36 6.56 2.45 -7.14
N ALA A 37 5.85 1.33 -7.20
CA ALA A 37 6.35 0.07 -7.70
C ALA A 37 5.30 -0.55 -8.62
N ILE A 38 5.76 -1.19 -9.69
CA ILE A 38 4.87 -1.73 -10.71
C ILE A 38 4.41 -3.15 -10.39
N ASP A 39 5.13 -3.85 -9.54
CA ASP A 39 4.78 -5.21 -9.10
C ASP A 39 5.50 -5.54 -7.79
N GLY A 40 5.27 -6.75 -7.29
CA GLY A 40 5.84 -7.18 -6.02
C GLY A 40 7.36 -7.27 -6.04
N PHE A 41 7.94 -7.69 -7.15
CA PHE A 41 9.41 -7.78 -7.26
C PHE A 41 10.05 -6.41 -7.24
N ASP A 42 9.48 -5.47 -7.97
CA ASP A 42 9.95 -4.09 -7.98
C ASP A 42 9.86 -3.47 -6.57
N ALA A 43 8.76 -3.77 -5.87
CA ALA A 43 8.56 -3.29 -4.50
C ALA A 43 9.61 -3.83 -3.54
N LEU A 44 9.90 -5.13 -3.61
CA LEU A 44 10.90 -5.74 -2.72
C LEU A 44 12.29 -5.17 -2.97
N ALA A 45 12.61 -4.84 -4.23
CA ALA A 45 13.88 -4.19 -4.55
C ALA A 45 13.94 -2.77 -3.97
N LYS A 46 12.85 -2.02 -4.08
CA LYS A 46 12.82 -0.62 -3.66
C LYS A 46 12.69 -0.41 -2.15
N ILE A 47 12.08 -1.36 -1.44
CA ILE A 47 11.85 -1.22 0.00
C ILE A 47 13.16 -1.10 0.78
N VAL A 48 14.20 -1.75 0.30
CA VAL A 48 15.50 -1.77 0.97
C VAL A 48 16.10 -0.36 1.05
N ASP A 49 16.03 0.39 -0.03
CA ASP A 49 16.68 1.69 -0.14
C ASP A 49 15.79 2.85 0.31
N ASN A 50 14.49 2.65 0.37
CA ASN A 50 13.54 3.75 0.57
C ASN A 50 12.84 3.75 1.92
N ASN A 51 12.87 2.65 2.64
CA ASN A 51 12.34 2.52 4.00
C ASN A 51 10.97 3.19 4.18
N PRO A 52 9.93 2.75 3.46
CA PRO A 52 8.61 3.38 3.56
C PRO A 52 8.00 3.19 4.94
N ASP A 53 7.18 4.16 5.35
CA ASP A 53 6.47 4.11 6.63
C ASP A 53 5.14 3.36 6.49
N ILE A 54 4.52 3.43 5.32
CA ILE A 54 3.24 2.78 5.01
C ILE A 54 3.31 2.21 3.60
N ILE A 55 2.74 1.03 3.39
CA ILE A 55 2.77 0.35 2.10
C ILE A 55 1.35 0.03 1.65
N PHE A 56 0.97 0.50 0.47
CA PHE A 56 -0.26 0.10 -0.21
C PHE A 56 0.09 -0.90 -1.29
N VAL A 57 -0.62 -2.02 -1.36
CA VAL A 57 -0.36 -3.05 -2.35
C VAL A 57 -1.64 -3.54 -2.99
N ASP A 58 -1.68 -3.51 -4.33
CA ASP A 58 -2.78 -4.06 -5.11
C ASP A 58 -2.77 -5.59 -5.01
N ILE A 59 -3.95 -6.18 -4.83
CA ILE A 59 -4.09 -7.63 -4.74
C ILE A 59 -3.84 -8.28 -6.09
N MET A 60 -4.41 -7.71 -7.15
CA MET A 60 -4.39 -8.32 -8.48
C MET A 60 -3.20 -7.84 -9.30
N MET A 61 -2.09 -8.54 -9.17
CA MET A 61 -0.87 -8.25 -9.95
C MET A 61 -0.34 -9.54 -10.57
N PRO A 62 0.31 -9.44 -11.75
CA PRO A 62 0.89 -10.63 -12.39
C PRO A 62 2.12 -11.14 -11.63
N ARG A 63 2.39 -12.42 -11.74
CA ARG A 63 3.55 -13.13 -11.18
C ARG A 63 3.52 -13.19 -9.66
N LEU A 64 3.73 -12.07 -8.99
CA LEU A 64 3.71 -11.98 -7.52
C LEU A 64 2.53 -11.10 -7.14
N ASP A 65 1.44 -11.70 -6.66
CA ASP A 65 0.23 -10.95 -6.31
C ASP A 65 0.40 -10.20 -4.98
N GLY A 66 -0.63 -9.43 -4.61
CA GLY A 66 -0.59 -8.62 -3.40
C GLY A 66 -0.49 -9.44 -2.12
N TYR A 67 -1.13 -10.59 -2.07
CA TYR A 67 -1.04 -11.47 -0.89
C TYR A 67 0.37 -12.00 -0.72
N GLN A 68 0.99 -12.47 -1.80
CA GLN A 68 2.35 -12.97 -1.78
C GLN A 68 3.35 -11.87 -1.42
N THR A 69 3.16 -10.69 -1.98
CA THR A 69 4.01 -9.53 -1.69
C THR A 69 3.91 -9.15 -0.21
N CYS A 70 2.70 -9.06 0.31
CA CYS A 70 2.46 -8.76 1.72
C CYS A 70 3.12 -9.79 2.64
N ALA A 71 2.95 -11.07 2.32
CA ALA A 71 3.56 -12.15 3.12
C ALA A 71 5.08 -12.03 3.16
N LEU A 72 5.70 -11.73 2.02
CA LEU A 72 7.15 -11.58 1.97
C LEU A 72 7.63 -10.39 2.79
N ILE A 73 6.90 -9.28 2.74
CA ILE A 73 7.23 -8.10 3.55
C ILE A 73 7.08 -8.42 5.04
N LYS A 74 5.96 -9.01 5.42
CA LYS A 74 5.67 -9.29 6.83
C LYS A 74 6.54 -10.39 7.43
N ASN A 75 7.06 -11.28 6.60
CA ASN A 75 7.97 -12.33 7.08
C ASN A 75 9.41 -11.87 7.20
N ASN A 76 9.74 -10.67 6.74
CA ASN A 76 11.07 -10.12 6.90
C ASN A 76 11.13 -9.31 8.19
N PRO A 77 11.99 -9.67 9.16
CA PRO A 77 12.07 -8.96 10.44
C PRO A 77 12.34 -7.47 10.31
N ASN A 78 12.99 -7.05 9.24
CA ASN A 78 13.31 -5.63 9.02
C ASN A 78 12.08 -4.82 8.62
N TYR A 79 11.03 -5.47 8.10
CA TYR A 79 9.85 -4.78 7.57
C TYR A 79 8.54 -5.29 8.17
N ALA A 80 8.60 -6.24 9.09
CA ALA A 80 7.39 -6.87 9.65
C ALA A 80 6.48 -5.87 10.37
N ASP A 81 7.02 -4.80 10.90
CA ASP A 81 6.27 -3.78 11.62
C ASP A 81 5.71 -2.68 10.69
N LYS A 82 6.03 -2.71 9.41
CA LYS A 82 5.50 -1.72 8.47
C LYS A 82 4.02 -2.00 8.20
N PRO A 83 3.14 -0.99 8.34
CA PRO A 83 1.74 -1.18 7.97
C PRO A 83 1.59 -1.48 6.48
N VAL A 84 0.84 -2.54 6.16
CA VAL A 84 0.55 -2.92 4.79
C VAL A 84 -0.97 -2.87 4.59
N ILE A 85 -1.40 -2.04 3.67
CA ILE A 85 -2.81 -1.84 3.34
C ILE A 85 -3.07 -2.45 1.97
N MET A 86 -3.99 -3.42 1.92
CA MET A 86 -4.33 -4.11 0.68
C MET A 86 -5.31 -3.29 -0.13
N LEU A 87 -5.07 -3.17 -1.43
CA LEU A 87 -5.98 -2.49 -2.35
C LEU A 87 -6.71 -3.54 -3.19
N SER A 88 -8.03 -3.56 -3.14
CA SER A 88 -8.83 -4.56 -3.86
C SER A 88 -9.95 -3.89 -4.66
N SER A 89 -10.26 -4.45 -5.81
CA SER A 89 -11.44 -4.04 -6.59
C SER A 89 -12.71 -4.73 -6.09
N LYS A 90 -12.58 -5.65 -5.13
CA LYS A 90 -13.70 -6.44 -4.60
C LYS A 90 -13.80 -6.24 -3.10
N ASP A 91 -14.98 -5.90 -2.63
CA ASP A 91 -15.26 -5.78 -1.20
C ASP A 91 -15.85 -7.09 -0.70
N GLY A 92 -15.04 -8.13 -0.65
CA GLY A 92 -15.48 -9.46 -0.26
C GLY A 92 -14.88 -9.91 1.06
N LEU A 93 -15.69 -10.64 1.84
CA LEU A 93 -15.26 -11.21 3.11
C LEU A 93 -14.05 -12.15 2.92
N PHE A 94 -14.05 -12.88 1.81
CA PHE A 94 -12.96 -13.82 1.48
C PHE A 94 -11.64 -13.08 1.30
N ASP A 95 -11.67 -11.96 0.56
CA ASP A 95 -10.45 -11.17 0.31
C ASP A 95 -9.90 -10.59 1.60
N LYS A 96 -10.79 -10.11 2.47
CA LYS A 96 -10.39 -9.57 3.77
C LYS A 96 -9.77 -10.65 4.66
N ALA A 97 -10.38 -11.82 4.70
CA ALA A 97 -9.87 -12.93 5.51
C ALA A 97 -8.49 -13.36 5.02
N ARG A 98 -8.31 -13.47 3.69
CA ARG A 98 -7.04 -13.86 3.10
C ARG A 98 -5.94 -12.82 3.38
N GLY A 99 -6.30 -11.54 3.34
CA GLY A 99 -5.39 -10.47 3.70
C GLY A 99 -4.87 -10.60 5.14
N ARG A 100 -5.75 -10.91 6.08
CA ARG A 100 -5.38 -11.11 7.48
C ARG A 100 -4.41 -12.27 7.65
N ILE A 101 -4.62 -13.36 6.90
CA ILE A 101 -3.76 -14.55 6.97
C ILE A 101 -2.33 -14.20 6.59
N VAL A 102 -2.13 -13.33 5.60
CA VAL A 102 -0.78 -12.92 5.19
C VAL A 102 -0.24 -11.74 6.01
N GLY A 103 -1.01 -11.25 6.97
CA GLY A 103 -0.55 -10.24 7.92
C GLY A 103 -0.81 -8.81 7.52
N SER A 104 -1.70 -8.55 6.55
CA SER A 104 -2.04 -7.18 6.20
C SER A 104 -2.74 -6.48 7.36
N ASP A 105 -2.52 -5.18 7.47
CA ASP A 105 -3.04 -4.39 8.58
C ASP A 105 -4.40 -3.79 8.27
N GLU A 106 -4.67 -3.53 7.00
CA GLU A 106 -5.92 -2.92 6.59
C GLU A 106 -6.24 -3.27 5.13
N TYR A 107 -7.49 -3.02 4.74
CA TYR A 107 -8.03 -3.35 3.43
C TYR A 107 -8.78 -2.13 2.92
N LEU A 108 -8.50 -1.72 1.69
CA LEU A 108 -9.14 -0.57 1.06
C LEU A 108 -9.66 -0.97 -0.32
N THR A 109 -10.96 -0.71 -0.57
CA THR A 109 -11.60 -1.09 -1.84
C THR A 109 -11.38 -0.02 -2.90
N LYS A 110 -11.02 -0.43 -4.10
CA LYS A 110 -10.90 0.48 -5.26
C LYS A 110 -12.23 0.52 -6.01
N PRO A 111 -12.63 1.68 -6.53
CA PRO A 111 -11.97 2.97 -6.38
C PRO A 111 -12.17 3.55 -4.99
N PHE A 112 -11.14 4.17 -4.46
CA PHE A 112 -11.22 4.85 -3.16
C PHE A 112 -11.24 6.36 -3.36
N SER A 113 -11.87 7.06 -2.44
CA SER A 113 -11.86 8.52 -2.43
C SER A 113 -10.58 9.04 -1.77
N LYS A 114 -10.31 10.32 -1.98
CA LYS A 114 -9.20 10.99 -1.28
C LYS A 114 -9.34 10.83 0.24
N ASP A 115 -10.55 11.01 0.76
CA ASP A 115 -10.80 10.92 2.19
C ASP A 115 -10.57 9.51 2.72
N GLU A 116 -10.97 8.49 1.98
CA GLU A 116 -10.74 7.09 2.36
C GLU A 116 -9.24 6.77 2.39
N LEU A 117 -8.49 7.26 1.40
CA LEU A 117 -7.05 7.07 1.35
C LEU A 117 -6.36 7.74 2.54
N PHE A 118 -6.73 8.98 2.83
CA PHE A 118 -6.13 9.75 3.92
C PHE A 118 -6.51 9.19 5.29
N GLU A 119 -7.75 8.70 5.44
CA GLU A 119 -8.18 8.06 6.68
C GLU A 119 -7.35 6.80 6.95
N ALA A 120 -7.12 5.98 5.92
CA ALA A 120 -6.28 4.79 6.07
C ALA A 120 -4.87 5.15 6.56
N ILE A 121 -4.27 6.20 6.00
CA ILE A 121 -2.95 6.65 6.43
C ILE A 121 -2.98 7.13 7.87
N SER A 122 -4.04 7.85 8.27
CA SER A 122 -4.17 8.41 9.61
C SER A 122 -4.16 7.34 10.70
N HIS A 123 -4.62 6.12 10.39
CA HIS A 123 -4.62 5.01 11.34
C HIS A 123 -3.21 4.57 11.74
N TYR A 124 -2.21 4.83 10.90
CA TYR A 124 -0.84 4.30 11.07
C TYR A 124 0.21 5.40 11.17
N ARG A 125 -0.22 6.60 11.29
CA ARG A 125 0.66 7.75 11.36
C ARG A 125 1.19 7.96 12.77
#